data_117a87082d101f6d61ffca26c848eef7
#
_entry.id   117a87082d101f6d61ffca26c848eef7
#
_cell.length_a   1.000
_cell.length_b   1.000
_cell.length_c   1.000
_cell.angle_alpha   90.00
_cell.angle_beta   90.00
_cell.angle_gamma   90.00
#
_symmetry.space_group_name_H-M   'P 1'
#
loop_
_entity.id
_entity.type
_entity.pdbx_description
1 polymer ?
#
loop_
_entity_poly.entity_id
_entity_poly.type
_entity_poly.pdbx_seq_one_letter_code
_entity_poly.pdbx_strand_id
1 'polypeptide(L)'
;MISSTKTETSSLSHVEQKLSIQCKTFTVDSTAIRSLDWDRSRFDIEFGLRNGTTYNSFIIEGEKTAIIDTSHSKFEELWLESLIKQINPKNISYLISSHTEPDHSGLISDLLDLNPEITIVGSKIALKFIEDQIHRPFNRLEVKSGDFLDLGINNESGVDHRMEFISAPNLHWPDTIFSYDHGTKVLYTCDAFGLHYCSNEFFDSNQKEIFKDFRFYYDCLMGPNARSVVQAIKKIDKLPEVKAIAVGHGPILENHVNFWKDKYSEWSNNKNKGNDFVAVCYISDYGFCDRLSQALSHGIGKADAQVQLVDLRSSDPQELTALITEAKAVVIPTWPNNSDIEIQESIGTLFAALKPKQFTATYDSFGGNDEPIDSLANKLRELKQKEALAPLRVKETPNPIIYQKFEEAGTDLGQLIN
;
A
#
# COMPACT_ATOMS: atom_id res chain seq x y z
N MET A 1 -49.46 6.13 -47.11
CA MET A 1 -48.15 5.48 -47.09
C MET A 1 -47.31 6.19 -46.03
N ILE A 2 -47.24 5.62 -44.86
CA ILE A 2 -46.45 6.17 -43.72
C ILE A 2 -45.24 5.26 -43.59
N SER A 3 -44.05 5.84 -43.86
CA SER A 3 -42.76 5.17 -43.75
C SER A 3 -42.37 5.05 -42.27
N SER A 4 -42.21 3.84 -41.78
CA SER A 4 -41.71 3.54 -40.46
C SER A 4 -40.17 3.54 -40.47
N THR A 5 -39.56 4.55 -39.85
CA THR A 5 -38.14 4.56 -39.54
C THR A 5 -37.88 3.61 -38.37
N LYS A 6 -37.20 2.49 -38.66
CA LYS A 6 -36.62 1.61 -37.63
C LYS A 6 -35.43 2.33 -37.00
N THR A 7 -35.53 2.60 -35.71
CA THR A 7 -34.39 3.01 -34.86
C THR A 7 -33.58 1.75 -34.57
N GLU A 8 -32.40 1.64 -35.13
CA GLU A 8 -31.40 0.65 -34.74
C GLU A 8 -30.83 1.05 -33.37
N THR A 9 -31.21 0.32 -32.35
CA THR A 9 -30.52 0.34 -31.06
C THR A 9 -29.19 -0.39 -31.21
N SER A 10 -28.07 0.35 -31.19
CA SER A 10 -26.75 -0.24 -31.12
C SER A 10 -26.61 -0.94 -29.76
N SER A 11 -26.60 -2.27 -29.79
CA SER A 11 -26.17 -3.08 -28.64
C SER A 11 -24.68 -2.84 -28.42
N LEU A 12 -24.34 -2.12 -27.38
CA LEU A 12 -22.99 -2.14 -26.81
C LEU A 12 -22.77 -3.59 -26.34
N SER A 13 -21.96 -4.34 -27.07
CA SER A 13 -21.47 -5.64 -26.62
C SER A 13 -20.69 -5.43 -25.35
N HIS A 14 -21.21 -5.93 -24.22
CA HIS A 14 -20.41 -6.15 -23.03
C HIS A 14 -19.30 -7.13 -23.42
N VAL A 15 -18.07 -6.65 -23.49
CA VAL A 15 -16.89 -7.51 -23.57
C VAL A 15 -16.83 -8.21 -22.22
N GLU A 16 -17.13 -9.52 -22.19
CA GLU A 16 -16.93 -10.32 -20.99
C GLU A 16 -15.46 -10.23 -20.60
N GLN A 17 -15.19 -9.71 -19.40
CA GLN A 17 -13.83 -9.67 -18.86
C GLN A 17 -13.34 -11.10 -18.66
N LYS A 18 -12.15 -11.40 -19.13
CA LYS A 18 -11.53 -12.70 -18.94
C LYS A 18 -10.96 -12.81 -17.53
N LEU A 19 -11.79 -13.29 -16.59
CA LEU A 19 -11.44 -13.52 -15.19
C LEU A 19 -11.33 -15.02 -14.94
N SER A 20 -10.35 -15.43 -14.14
CA SER A 20 -10.20 -16.83 -13.71
C SER A 20 -9.48 -16.92 -12.39
N ILE A 21 -9.61 -18.07 -11.70
CA ILE A 21 -8.91 -18.36 -10.44
C ILE A 21 -7.93 -19.51 -10.63
N GLN A 22 -6.78 -19.38 -10.01
CA GLN A 22 -5.80 -20.45 -9.87
C GLN A 22 -5.56 -20.70 -8.38
N CYS A 23 -5.87 -21.92 -7.92
CA CYS A 23 -5.54 -22.36 -6.56
C CYS A 23 -4.37 -23.33 -6.63
N LYS A 24 -3.38 -23.13 -5.75
CA LYS A 24 -2.24 -24.05 -5.66
C LYS A 24 -1.62 -24.02 -4.27
N THR A 25 -1.45 -25.22 -3.68
CA THR A 25 -0.61 -25.40 -2.50
C THR A 25 0.85 -25.29 -2.91
N PHE A 26 1.60 -24.39 -2.28
CA PHE A 26 2.98 -24.07 -2.66
C PHE A 26 4.00 -24.31 -1.54
N THR A 27 3.51 -24.45 -0.31
CA THR A 27 4.27 -25.07 0.80
C THR A 27 3.48 -26.24 1.35
N VAL A 28 3.98 -26.89 2.36
CA VAL A 28 3.30 -28.04 2.96
C VAL A 28 1.90 -27.68 3.49
N ASP A 29 1.72 -26.45 4.02
CA ASP A 29 0.48 -26.00 4.67
C ASP A 29 0.00 -24.64 4.16
N SER A 30 0.52 -24.16 3.03
CA SER A 30 0.12 -22.86 2.48
C SER A 30 -0.43 -23.02 1.06
N THR A 31 -1.65 -22.52 0.85
CA THR A 31 -2.33 -22.51 -0.45
C THR A 31 -2.57 -21.08 -0.90
N ALA A 32 -2.17 -20.75 -2.13
CA ALA A 32 -2.48 -19.49 -2.76
C ALA A 32 -3.76 -19.59 -3.58
N ILE A 33 -4.61 -18.55 -3.47
CA ILE A 33 -5.75 -18.27 -4.35
C ILE A 33 -5.36 -17.06 -5.17
N ARG A 34 -5.05 -17.25 -6.45
CA ARG A 34 -4.67 -16.18 -7.38
C ARG A 34 -5.84 -15.84 -8.28
N SER A 35 -6.34 -14.62 -8.17
CA SER A 35 -7.36 -14.04 -9.04
C SER A 35 -6.68 -13.47 -10.28
N LEU A 36 -6.86 -14.10 -11.44
CA LEU A 36 -6.19 -13.74 -12.69
C LEU A 36 -7.08 -12.80 -13.51
N ASP A 37 -6.64 -11.56 -13.67
CA ASP A 37 -7.29 -10.49 -14.40
C ASP A 37 -6.54 -10.24 -15.72
N TRP A 38 -6.90 -11.01 -16.75
CA TRP A 38 -6.18 -11.03 -18.04
C TRP A 38 -6.31 -9.73 -18.81
N ASP A 39 -7.45 -9.03 -18.64
CA ASP A 39 -7.80 -7.87 -19.45
C ASP A 39 -7.63 -6.55 -18.68
N ARG A 40 -7.02 -6.57 -17.51
CA ARG A 40 -6.72 -5.35 -16.77
C ARG A 40 -5.74 -4.48 -17.55
N SER A 41 -6.22 -3.36 -18.07
CA SER A 41 -5.45 -2.47 -18.94
C SER A 41 -4.85 -1.26 -18.21
N ARG A 42 -5.29 -1.00 -16.97
CA ARG A 42 -4.81 0.12 -16.15
C ARG A 42 -4.79 -0.28 -14.69
N PHE A 43 -3.79 0.23 -14.04
CA PHE A 43 -3.61 0.20 -12.60
C PHE A 43 -3.40 1.66 -12.18
N ASP A 44 -4.07 2.10 -11.12
CA ASP A 44 -4.30 3.51 -10.85
C ASP A 44 -4.80 4.31 -12.06
N ILE A 45 -4.90 5.64 -11.95
CA ILE A 45 -5.40 6.49 -13.03
C ILE A 45 -4.38 6.59 -14.17
N GLU A 46 -3.09 6.41 -13.90
CA GLU A 46 -1.98 6.82 -14.77
C GLU A 46 -1.25 5.67 -15.45
N PHE A 47 -1.24 4.46 -14.87
CA PHE A 47 -0.36 3.39 -15.36
C PHE A 47 -1.09 2.40 -16.26
N GLY A 48 -0.72 2.39 -17.55
CA GLY A 48 -1.19 1.39 -18.50
C GLY A 48 -0.52 0.04 -18.28
N LEU A 49 -1.29 -1.04 -18.22
CA LEU A 49 -0.82 -2.40 -18.12
C LEU A 49 -0.85 -3.09 -19.48
N ARG A 50 0.16 -3.91 -19.75
CA ARG A 50 0.26 -4.70 -20.99
C ARG A 50 -0.11 -6.15 -20.81
N ASN A 51 0.11 -6.69 -19.61
CA ASN A 51 0.04 -8.12 -19.32
C ASN A 51 -1.00 -8.44 -18.23
N GLY A 52 -2.03 -7.58 -18.05
CA GLY A 52 -3.01 -7.78 -17.00
C GLY A 52 -2.42 -7.74 -15.59
N THR A 53 -3.09 -8.33 -14.61
CA THR A 53 -2.61 -8.45 -13.23
C THR A 53 -3.17 -9.69 -12.54
N THR A 54 -2.68 -9.98 -11.35
CA THR A 54 -3.30 -10.96 -10.43
C THR A 54 -3.54 -10.30 -9.09
N TYR A 55 -4.50 -10.82 -8.33
CA TYR A 55 -4.70 -10.47 -6.92
C TYR A 55 -4.56 -11.76 -6.12
N ASN A 56 -3.52 -11.84 -5.32
CA ASN A 56 -3.15 -13.07 -4.63
C ASN A 56 -3.54 -12.98 -3.16
N SER A 57 -4.19 -14.03 -2.68
CA SER A 57 -4.46 -14.25 -1.26
C SER A 57 -3.96 -15.64 -0.85
N PHE A 58 -3.75 -15.85 0.45
CA PHE A 58 -3.08 -17.06 0.92
C PHE A 58 -3.82 -17.64 2.12
N ILE A 59 -3.97 -18.96 2.15
CA ILE A 59 -4.47 -19.73 3.28
C ILE A 59 -3.26 -20.39 3.94
N ILE A 60 -3.14 -20.26 5.26
CA ILE A 60 -2.12 -20.93 6.09
C ILE A 60 -2.86 -21.79 7.11
N GLU A 61 -2.60 -23.09 7.07
CA GLU A 61 -3.28 -24.08 7.90
C GLU A 61 -2.36 -24.55 9.04
N GLY A 62 -2.51 -23.97 10.23
CA GLY A 62 -1.95 -24.45 11.50
C GLY A 62 -3.02 -25.14 12.35
N GLU A 63 -2.87 -25.15 13.67
CA GLU A 63 -3.97 -25.44 14.60
C GLU A 63 -5.12 -24.43 14.41
N LYS A 64 -4.75 -23.17 14.12
CA LYS A 64 -5.65 -22.11 13.69
C LYS A 64 -5.34 -21.75 12.25
N THR A 65 -6.39 -21.57 11.45
CA THR A 65 -6.22 -21.15 10.05
C THR A 65 -6.24 -19.64 9.93
N ALA A 66 -5.28 -19.10 9.17
CA ALA A 66 -5.23 -17.71 8.77
C ALA A 66 -5.39 -17.57 7.26
N ILE A 67 -6.07 -16.49 6.84
CA ILE A 67 -6.03 -15.98 5.47
C ILE A 67 -5.20 -14.71 5.46
N ILE A 68 -4.35 -14.54 4.45
CA ILE A 68 -3.64 -13.29 4.20
C ILE A 68 -4.24 -12.65 2.97
N ASP A 69 -4.77 -11.45 3.14
CA ASP A 69 -5.48 -10.63 2.16
C ASP A 69 -6.67 -11.34 1.50
N THR A 70 -7.48 -10.59 0.78
CA THR A 70 -8.61 -11.10 -0.01
C THR A 70 -8.37 -10.82 -1.50
N SER A 71 -9.35 -10.31 -2.21
CA SER A 71 -9.24 -10.01 -3.63
C SER A 71 -10.06 -8.76 -3.99
N HIS A 72 -9.92 -8.30 -5.22
CA HIS A 72 -10.76 -7.26 -5.79
C HIS A 72 -12.23 -7.71 -5.89
N SER A 73 -13.18 -6.83 -5.55
CA SER A 73 -14.63 -7.12 -5.49
C SER A 73 -15.19 -7.75 -6.77
N LYS A 74 -14.63 -7.47 -7.95
CA LYS A 74 -15.06 -8.11 -9.21
C LYS A 74 -14.82 -9.62 -9.27
N PHE A 75 -14.02 -10.18 -8.33
CA PHE A 75 -13.78 -11.61 -8.17
C PHE A 75 -14.63 -12.25 -7.09
N GLU A 76 -15.59 -11.53 -6.50
CA GLU A 76 -16.39 -11.98 -5.35
C GLU A 76 -16.85 -13.44 -5.50
N GLU A 77 -17.67 -13.75 -6.51
CA GLU A 77 -18.21 -15.09 -6.71
C GLU A 77 -17.10 -16.13 -6.92
N LEU A 78 -16.16 -15.86 -7.82
CA LEU A 78 -15.07 -16.78 -8.16
C LEU A 78 -14.15 -17.06 -6.99
N TRP A 79 -13.82 -16.01 -6.21
CA TRP A 79 -12.91 -16.11 -5.08
C TRP A 79 -13.57 -16.85 -3.90
N LEU A 80 -14.82 -16.50 -3.55
CA LEU A 80 -15.56 -17.15 -2.47
C LEU A 80 -15.81 -18.63 -2.78
N GLU A 81 -16.22 -18.97 -4.00
CA GLU A 81 -16.34 -20.38 -4.41
C GLU A 81 -15.02 -21.13 -4.30
N SER A 82 -13.93 -20.50 -4.68
CA SER A 82 -12.60 -21.11 -4.62
C SER A 82 -12.14 -21.29 -3.18
N LEU A 83 -12.35 -20.30 -2.32
CA LEU A 83 -12.06 -20.38 -0.89
C LEU A 83 -12.83 -21.55 -0.23
N ILE A 84 -14.15 -21.63 -0.46
CA ILE A 84 -15.01 -22.67 0.13
C ILE A 84 -14.59 -24.09 -0.33
N LYS A 85 -14.05 -24.23 -1.54
CA LYS A 85 -13.49 -25.51 -2.04
C LYS A 85 -12.20 -25.90 -1.32
N GLN A 86 -11.40 -24.93 -0.87
CA GLN A 86 -10.15 -25.19 -0.17
C GLN A 86 -10.38 -25.41 1.33
N ILE A 87 -11.23 -24.63 1.97
CA ILE A 87 -11.46 -24.66 3.41
C ILE A 87 -12.90 -24.31 3.76
N ASN A 88 -13.43 -24.89 4.86
CA ASN A 88 -14.67 -24.41 5.44
C ASN A 88 -14.43 -23.02 6.08
N PRO A 89 -15.13 -21.96 5.64
CA PRO A 89 -14.95 -20.63 6.20
C PRO A 89 -15.11 -20.53 7.73
N LYS A 90 -15.88 -21.44 8.33
CA LYS A 90 -16.06 -21.51 9.79
C LYS A 90 -14.78 -21.92 10.55
N ASN A 91 -13.82 -22.51 9.85
CA ASN A 91 -12.53 -22.89 10.44
C ASN A 91 -11.49 -21.75 10.37
N ILE A 92 -11.80 -20.64 9.70
CA ILE A 92 -10.90 -19.49 9.60
C ILE A 92 -10.93 -18.72 10.91
N SER A 93 -9.79 -18.64 11.57
CA SER A 93 -9.62 -17.90 12.84
C SER A 93 -9.19 -16.45 12.60
N TYR A 94 -8.35 -16.21 11.60
CA TYR A 94 -7.75 -14.92 11.35
C TYR A 94 -7.81 -14.52 9.88
N LEU A 95 -8.01 -13.22 9.64
CA LEU A 95 -7.71 -12.56 8.37
C LEU A 95 -6.60 -11.55 8.62
N ILE A 96 -5.41 -11.78 8.09
CA ILE A 96 -4.29 -10.85 8.14
C ILE A 96 -4.44 -9.91 6.93
N SER A 97 -4.68 -8.64 7.20
CA SER A 97 -4.72 -7.59 6.17
C SER A 97 -3.35 -6.94 6.08
N SER A 98 -2.62 -7.27 5.03
CA SER A 98 -1.29 -6.70 4.77
C SER A 98 -1.41 -5.25 4.31
N HIS A 99 -2.49 -4.93 3.58
CA HIS A 99 -2.76 -3.66 2.95
C HIS A 99 -4.26 -3.53 2.66
N THR A 100 -4.81 -2.33 2.73
CA THR A 100 -6.26 -2.10 2.63
C THR A 100 -6.72 -1.49 1.31
N GLU A 101 -5.87 -1.48 0.27
CA GLU A 101 -6.34 -1.13 -1.07
C GLU A 101 -7.44 -2.11 -1.51
N PRO A 102 -8.51 -1.63 -2.21
CA PRO A 102 -9.68 -2.45 -2.49
C PRO A 102 -9.42 -3.73 -3.28
N ASP A 103 -8.30 -3.87 -3.93
CA ASP A 103 -7.93 -5.09 -4.66
C ASP A 103 -7.28 -6.18 -3.76
N HIS A 104 -6.97 -5.85 -2.51
CA HIS A 104 -6.55 -6.79 -1.47
C HIS A 104 -7.58 -6.93 -0.35
N SER A 105 -8.36 -5.88 -0.11
CA SER A 105 -9.33 -5.82 1.00
C SER A 105 -10.79 -5.92 0.56
N GLY A 106 -11.06 -5.94 -0.76
CA GLY A 106 -12.40 -5.75 -1.32
C GLY A 106 -13.43 -6.80 -0.95
N LEU A 107 -13.01 -7.98 -0.43
CA LEU A 107 -13.90 -9.07 -0.03
C LEU A 107 -13.87 -9.35 1.48
N ILE A 108 -13.36 -8.43 2.29
CA ILE A 108 -13.35 -8.56 3.75
C ILE A 108 -14.79 -8.66 4.29
N SER A 109 -15.68 -7.81 3.80
CA SER A 109 -17.09 -7.83 4.24
C SER A 109 -17.76 -9.15 3.92
N ASP A 110 -17.58 -9.68 2.72
CA ASP A 110 -18.14 -10.94 2.25
C ASP A 110 -17.63 -12.13 3.06
N LEU A 111 -16.31 -12.12 3.39
CA LEU A 111 -15.72 -13.15 4.23
C LEU A 111 -16.29 -13.11 5.67
N LEU A 112 -16.51 -11.92 6.25
CA LEU A 112 -17.16 -11.75 7.54
C LEU A 112 -18.63 -12.14 7.52
N ASP A 113 -19.33 -12.08 6.37
CA ASP A 113 -20.68 -12.60 6.22
C ASP A 113 -20.72 -14.13 6.31
N LEU A 114 -19.69 -14.80 5.82
CA LEU A 114 -19.54 -16.25 5.97
C LEU A 114 -19.14 -16.67 7.38
N ASN A 115 -18.28 -15.87 8.03
CA ASN A 115 -17.82 -16.14 9.39
C ASN A 115 -17.53 -14.84 10.17
N PRO A 116 -18.51 -14.33 10.95
CA PRO A 116 -18.34 -13.10 11.74
C PRO A 116 -17.36 -13.23 12.92
N GLU A 117 -16.94 -14.45 13.27
CA GLU A 117 -16.02 -14.71 14.38
C GLU A 117 -14.55 -14.51 13.97
N ILE A 118 -14.26 -14.30 12.68
CA ILE A 118 -12.91 -14.03 12.21
C ILE A 118 -12.35 -12.78 12.91
N THR A 119 -11.12 -12.90 13.42
CA THR A 119 -10.35 -11.76 13.92
C THR A 119 -9.52 -11.17 12.79
N ILE A 120 -9.76 -9.91 12.46
CA ILE A 120 -8.94 -9.17 11.48
C ILE A 120 -7.67 -8.69 12.18
N VAL A 121 -6.52 -9.06 11.61
CA VAL A 121 -5.19 -8.72 12.10
C VAL A 121 -4.59 -7.72 11.13
N GLY A 122 -4.08 -6.59 11.62
CA GLY A 122 -3.50 -5.56 10.77
C GLY A 122 -2.81 -4.47 11.55
N SER A 123 -2.18 -3.53 10.86
CA SER A 123 -1.67 -2.33 11.51
C SER A 123 -2.81 -1.49 12.08
N LYS A 124 -2.51 -0.59 13.03
CA LYS A 124 -3.49 0.35 13.58
C LYS A 124 -4.23 1.11 12.46
N ILE A 125 -3.49 1.52 11.42
CA ILE A 125 -4.02 2.25 10.27
C ILE A 125 -4.92 1.35 9.43
N ALA A 126 -4.46 0.12 9.12
CA ALA A 126 -5.26 -0.85 8.37
C ALA A 126 -6.60 -1.13 9.05
N LEU A 127 -6.60 -1.36 10.36
CA LEU A 127 -7.83 -1.63 11.11
C LEU A 127 -8.80 -0.43 11.08
N LYS A 128 -8.27 0.80 11.12
CA LYS A 128 -9.11 1.99 10.96
C LYS A 128 -9.68 2.09 9.55
N PHE A 129 -8.88 1.88 8.52
CA PHE A 129 -9.33 1.90 7.13
C PHE A 129 -10.39 0.84 6.85
N ILE A 130 -10.24 -0.37 7.40
CA ILE A 130 -11.25 -1.43 7.30
C ILE A 130 -12.56 -1.00 8.01
N GLU A 131 -12.49 -0.38 9.18
CA GLU A 131 -13.67 0.16 9.86
C GLU A 131 -14.40 1.19 9.00
N ASP A 132 -13.65 2.08 8.33
CA ASP A 132 -14.17 3.08 7.41
C ASP A 132 -14.73 2.48 6.11
N GLN A 133 -14.26 1.28 5.70
CA GLN A 133 -14.77 0.57 4.52
C GLN A 133 -16.05 -0.21 4.79
N ILE A 134 -16.09 -0.99 5.86
CA ILE A 134 -17.16 -1.98 6.08
C ILE A 134 -18.31 -1.48 6.97
N HIS A 135 -18.11 -0.38 7.70
CA HIS A 135 -19.12 0.29 8.53
C HIS A 135 -19.87 -0.64 9.51
N ARG A 136 -19.23 -1.69 10.00
CA ARG A 136 -19.78 -2.62 11.01
C ARG A 136 -18.70 -3.08 11.99
N PRO A 137 -19.08 -3.48 13.22
CA PRO A 137 -18.11 -4.00 14.18
C PRO A 137 -17.52 -5.33 13.70
N PHE A 138 -16.26 -5.57 14.05
CA PHE A 138 -15.54 -6.82 13.82
C PHE A 138 -14.50 -7.07 14.91
N ASN A 139 -14.11 -8.33 15.10
CA ASN A 139 -13.01 -8.69 15.98
C ASN A 139 -11.69 -8.23 15.38
N ARG A 140 -10.86 -7.55 16.16
CA ARG A 140 -9.60 -6.96 15.67
C ARG A 140 -8.41 -7.28 16.56
N LEU A 141 -7.26 -7.43 15.93
CA LEU A 141 -5.95 -7.55 16.58
C LEU A 141 -4.97 -6.60 15.90
N GLU A 142 -4.57 -5.56 16.61
CA GLU A 142 -3.54 -4.63 16.15
C GLU A 142 -2.16 -5.26 16.29
N VAL A 143 -1.33 -5.12 15.25
CA VAL A 143 0.04 -5.62 15.21
C VAL A 143 1.02 -4.61 14.62
N LYS A 144 2.29 -4.71 15.02
CA LYS A 144 3.41 -3.88 14.57
C LYS A 144 4.68 -4.72 14.44
N SER A 145 5.78 -4.09 14.01
CA SER A 145 7.08 -4.77 13.89
C SER A 145 7.49 -5.47 15.19
N GLY A 146 7.80 -6.76 15.08
CA GLY A 146 8.25 -7.61 16.16
C GLY A 146 7.13 -8.28 16.97
N ASP A 147 5.86 -8.01 16.65
CA ASP A 147 4.74 -8.77 17.20
C ASP A 147 4.63 -10.13 16.49
N PHE A 148 4.03 -11.09 17.19
CA PHE A 148 3.85 -12.45 16.70
C PHE A 148 2.39 -12.89 16.85
N LEU A 149 1.94 -13.69 15.89
CA LEU A 149 0.68 -14.43 15.94
C LEU A 149 0.99 -15.92 15.83
N ASP A 150 0.63 -16.66 16.85
CA ASP A 150 0.79 -18.12 16.89
C ASP A 150 -0.44 -18.78 16.27
N LEU A 151 -0.23 -19.50 15.17
CA LEU A 151 -1.25 -20.33 14.52
C LEU A 151 -1.18 -21.79 14.98
N GLY A 152 -0.16 -22.16 15.75
CA GLY A 152 0.06 -23.49 16.28
C GLY A 152 0.57 -24.51 15.25
N ILE A 153 0.66 -25.74 15.68
CA ILE A 153 1.20 -26.85 14.88
C ILE A 153 0.10 -27.45 14.00
N ASN A 154 0.38 -27.54 12.70
CA ASN A 154 -0.47 -28.34 11.82
C ASN A 154 -0.34 -29.82 12.17
N ASN A 155 -1.46 -30.48 12.46
CA ASN A 155 -1.46 -31.86 12.93
C ASN A 155 -1.05 -32.89 11.86
N GLU A 156 -1.12 -32.55 10.58
CA GLU A 156 -0.76 -33.44 9.47
C GLU A 156 0.70 -33.33 9.09
N SER A 157 1.20 -32.11 8.93
CA SER A 157 2.59 -31.84 8.54
C SER A 157 3.56 -31.78 9.71
N GLY A 158 3.08 -31.46 10.91
CA GLY A 158 3.90 -31.22 12.08
C GLY A 158 4.63 -29.88 12.08
N VAL A 159 4.32 -28.98 11.14
CA VAL A 159 4.92 -27.64 11.05
C VAL A 159 4.28 -26.72 12.05
N ASP A 160 5.10 -25.98 12.80
CA ASP A 160 4.69 -24.93 13.75
C ASP A 160 4.65 -23.57 13.05
N HIS A 161 3.45 -23.01 12.86
CA HIS A 161 3.23 -21.75 12.17
C HIS A 161 3.19 -20.59 13.14
N ARG A 162 4.24 -19.80 13.10
CA ARG A 162 4.36 -18.58 13.89
C ARG A 162 4.62 -17.39 12.98
N MET A 163 3.64 -16.51 12.87
CA MET A 163 3.70 -15.31 12.03
C MET A 163 4.41 -14.19 12.78
N GLU A 164 5.48 -13.63 12.22
CA GLU A 164 6.13 -12.40 12.67
C GLU A 164 5.71 -11.23 11.78
N PHE A 165 5.34 -10.09 12.39
CA PHE A 165 4.92 -8.91 11.65
C PHE A 165 6.03 -7.89 11.51
N ILE A 166 6.09 -7.25 10.33
CA ILE A 166 7.10 -6.26 9.97
C ILE A 166 6.39 -5.06 9.36
N SER A 167 6.31 -3.95 10.09
CA SER A 167 5.75 -2.71 9.56
C SER A 167 6.58 -2.20 8.38
N ALA A 168 5.91 -1.95 7.27
CA ALA A 168 6.50 -1.49 6.01
C ALA A 168 5.73 -0.29 5.44
N PRO A 169 5.53 0.79 6.24
CA PRO A 169 4.71 1.92 5.83
C PRO A 169 5.23 2.55 4.54
N ASN A 170 4.31 3.06 3.73
CA ASN A 170 4.57 3.65 2.41
C ASN A 170 5.11 2.67 1.35
N LEU A 171 4.81 1.36 1.50
CA LEU A 171 5.08 0.36 0.46
C LEU A 171 3.78 -0.33 -0.04
N HIS A 172 2.86 0.36 -0.78
CA HIS A 172 3.02 1.81 -1.10
C HIS A 172 2.11 2.70 -0.24
N TRP A 173 1.20 2.15 0.56
CA TRP A 173 0.31 2.87 1.48
C TRP A 173 0.84 2.86 2.92
N PRO A 174 0.29 3.76 3.80
CA PRO A 174 0.76 3.91 5.18
C PRO A 174 0.49 2.71 6.07
N ASP A 175 -0.51 1.92 5.74
CA ASP A 175 -1.02 0.80 6.52
C ASP A 175 -0.26 -0.50 6.32
N THR A 176 0.64 -0.56 5.33
CA THR A 176 1.30 -1.78 4.88
C THR A 176 2.11 -2.47 5.98
N ILE A 177 1.85 -3.77 6.14
CA ILE A 177 2.66 -4.69 6.94
C ILE A 177 3.07 -5.92 6.12
N PHE A 178 4.23 -6.46 6.40
CA PHE A 178 4.62 -7.79 5.93
C PHE A 178 4.39 -8.81 7.04
N SER A 179 4.15 -10.05 6.65
CA SER A 179 4.02 -11.18 7.55
C SER A 179 5.02 -12.26 7.17
N TYR A 180 5.79 -12.76 8.12
CA TYR A 180 6.75 -13.83 7.90
C TYR A 180 6.37 -15.07 8.69
N ASP A 181 6.20 -16.19 8.01
CA ASP A 181 5.95 -17.48 8.66
C ASP A 181 7.27 -18.20 8.95
N HIS A 182 7.58 -18.34 10.23
CA HIS A 182 8.78 -19.06 10.68
C HIS A 182 8.75 -20.56 10.36
N GLY A 183 7.57 -21.14 10.24
CA GLY A 183 7.39 -22.57 9.91
C GLY A 183 7.82 -22.90 8.48
N THR A 184 7.26 -22.18 7.52
CA THR A 184 7.53 -22.40 6.09
C THR A 184 8.63 -21.50 5.52
N LYS A 185 9.02 -20.43 6.27
CA LYS A 185 10.00 -19.42 5.85
C LYS A 185 9.53 -18.60 4.64
N VAL A 186 8.23 -18.39 4.53
CA VAL A 186 7.60 -17.55 3.50
C VAL A 186 7.40 -16.14 4.04
N LEU A 187 7.78 -15.15 3.25
CA LEU A 187 7.52 -13.74 3.51
C LEU A 187 6.35 -13.27 2.63
N TYR A 188 5.27 -12.82 3.24
CA TYR A 188 4.09 -12.26 2.60
C TYR A 188 4.22 -10.74 2.60
N THR A 189 4.28 -10.12 1.42
CA THR A 189 4.64 -8.71 1.28
C THR A 189 3.56 -7.85 0.65
N CYS A 190 2.43 -8.45 0.25
CA CYS A 190 1.44 -7.77 -0.56
C CYS A 190 2.10 -7.13 -1.79
N ASP A 191 1.97 -5.82 -1.97
CA ASP A 191 2.48 -5.09 -3.15
C ASP A 191 4.00 -5.06 -3.28
N ALA A 192 4.71 -4.97 -2.17
CA ALA A 192 6.16 -4.93 -2.25
C ALA A 192 6.72 -6.21 -2.90
N PHE A 193 7.65 -6.05 -3.83
CA PHE A 193 8.17 -7.10 -4.70
C PHE A 193 7.15 -7.67 -5.71
N GLY A 194 5.94 -7.09 -5.79
CA GLY A 194 4.93 -7.47 -6.77
C GLY A 194 5.24 -7.00 -8.19
N LEU A 195 4.41 -7.44 -9.12
CA LEU A 195 4.42 -7.00 -10.51
C LEU A 195 3.06 -7.25 -11.17
N HIS A 196 2.59 -6.32 -11.99
CA HIS A 196 1.38 -6.53 -12.77
C HIS A 196 1.70 -7.40 -14.01
N TYR A 197 1.55 -8.70 -13.81
CA TYR A 197 1.76 -9.72 -14.82
C TYR A 197 0.82 -10.90 -14.60
N CYS A 198 -0.18 -11.03 -15.47
CA CYS A 198 -1.13 -12.12 -15.45
C CYS A 198 -0.59 -13.29 -16.27
N SER A 199 -0.39 -14.41 -15.64
CA SER A 199 0.13 -15.62 -16.26
C SER A 199 -0.35 -16.87 -15.51
N ASN A 200 -0.44 -18.00 -16.21
CA ASN A 200 -0.65 -19.29 -15.59
C ASN A 200 0.60 -19.83 -14.86
N GLU A 201 1.79 -19.25 -15.13
CA GLU A 201 3.00 -19.55 -14.38
C GLU A 201 2.83 -19.10 -12.93
N PHE A 202 2.99 -20.06 -12.03
CA PHE A 202 2.76 -19.84 -10.60
C PHE A 202 3.97 -19.23 -9.90
N PHE A 203 5.16 -19.62 -10.32
CA PHE A 203 6.44 -19.15 -9.78
C PHE A 203 7.22 -18.30 -10.79
N ASP A 204 8.22 -17.60 -10.31
CA ASP A 204 9.14 -16.75 -11.09
C ASP A 204 10.16 -17.55 -11.91
N SER A 205 9.71 -18.61 -12.60
CA SER A 205 10.55 -19.55 -13.34
C SER A 205 11.31 -18.89 -14.49
N ASN A 206 10.71 -17.88 -15.14
CA ASN A 206 11.31 -17.13 -16.22
C ASN A 206 11.60 -15.67 -15.82
N GLN A 207 12.67 -15.47 -15.06
CA GLN A 207 13.11 -14.17 -14.57
C GLN A 207 13.21 -13.09 -15.66
N LYS A 208 13.72 -13.46 -16.85
CA LYS A 208 13.92 -12.49 -17.94
C LYS A 208 12.61 -11.96 -18.52
N GLU A 209 11.59 -12.79 -18.54
CA GLU A 209 10.28 -12.45 -19.07
C GLU A 209 9.60 -11.39 -18.19
N ILE A 210 9.62 -11.61 -16.89
CA ILE A 210 8.91 -10.76 -15.91
C ILE A 210 9.74 -9.54 -15.47
N PHE A 211 11.03 -9.48 -15.76
CA PHE A 211 11.94 -8.43 -15.27
C PHE A 211 11.48 -7.00 -15.64
N LYS A 212 10.94 -6.81 -16.84
CA LYS A 212 10.50 -5.48 -17.29
C LYS A 212 9.28 -5.01 -16.53
N ASP A 213 8.32 -5.90 -16.28
CA ASP A 213 7.10 -5.59 -15.53
C ASP A 213 7.42 -5.39 -14.04
N PHE A 214 8.34 -6.19 -13.50
CA PHE A 214 8.85 -6.02 -12.13
C PHE A 214 9.56 -4.67 -11.94
N ARG A 215 10.39 -4.27 -12.92
CA ARG A 215 11.07 -2.97 -12.90
C ARG A 215 10.06 -1.82 -13.03
N PHE A 216 9.11 -1.93 -13.94
CA PHE A 216 8.07 -0.92 -14.15
C PHE A 216 7.22 -0.73 -12.89
N TYR A 217 6.79 -1.83 -12.26
CA TYR A 217 6.05 -1.81 -11.00
C TYR A 217 6.84 -1.08 -9.88
N TYR A 218 8.12 -1.44 -9.74
CA TYR A 218 9.00 -0.75 -8.81
C TYR A 218 9.06 0.76 -9.09
N ASP A 219 9.30 1.16 -10.33
CA ASP A 219 9.44 2.57 -10.69
C ASP A 219 8.19 3.38 -10.44
N CYS A 220 7.01 2.79 -10.64
CA CYS A 220 5.72 3.44 -10.43
C CYS A 220 5.36 3.56 -8.95
N LEU A 221 5.47 2.48 -8.17
CA LEU A 221 4.91 2.38 -6.82
C LEU A 221 5.93 2.49 -5.71
N MET A 222 7.04 1.79 -5.85
CA MET A 222 8.03 1.64 -4.78
C MET A 222 9.13 2.69 -4.87
N GLY A 223 9.53 3.03 -6.07
CA GLY A 223 10.59 3.97 -6.34
C GLY A 223 10.38 5.38 -5.78
N PRO A 224 9.18 5.95 -5.79
CA PRO A 224 8.90 7.21 -5.09
C PRO A 224 9.17 7.13 -3.58
N ASN A 225 9.01 5.93 -2.98
CA ASN A 225 9.23 5.67 -1.57
C ASN A 225 10.54 4.89 -1.30
N ALA A 226 11.57 5.11 -2.10
CA ALA A 226 12.83 4.35 -2.05
C ALA A 226 13.48 4.30 -0.66
N ARG A 227 13.33 5.35 0.17
CA ARG A 227 13.83 5.34 1.56
C ARG A 227 13.08 4.31 2.42
N SER A 228 11.75 4.23 2.27
CA SER A 228 10.93 3.21 2.95
C SER A 228 11.30 1.79 2.48
N VAL A 229 11.59 1.60 1.19
CA VAL A 229 12.09 0.31 0.66
C VAL A 229 13.39 -0.09 1.35
N VAL A 230 14.36 0.83 1.48
CA VAL A 230 15.64 0.54 2.16
C VAL A 230 15.41 0.15 3.63
N GLN A 231 14.49 0.82 4.32
CA GLN A 231 14.18 0.47 5.72
C GLN A 231 13.50 -0.91 5.83
N ALA A 232 12.57 -1.22 4.94
CA ALA A 232 11.92 -2.53 4.91
C ALA A 232 12.94 -3.65 4.63
N ILE A 233 13.84 -3.48 3.66
CA ILE A 233 14.91 -4.46 3.36
C ILE A 233 15.80 -4.68 4.57
N LYS A 234 16.19 -3.64 5.31
CA LYS A 234 16.98 -3.78 6.54
C LYS A 234 16.26 -4.62 7.62
N LYS A 235 14.92 -4.59 7.65
CA LYS A 235 14.14 -5.43 8.56
C LYS A 235 14.08 -6.87 8.04
N ILE A 236 13.86 -7.07 6.74
CA ILE A 236 13.88 -8.39 6.09
C ILE A 236 15.25 -9.08 6.27
N ASP A 237 16.35 -8.35 6.17
CA ASP A 237 17.71 -8.89 6.35
C ASP A 237 17.98 -9.41 7.77
N LYS A 238 17.13 -9.11 8.75
CA LYS A 238 17.19 -9.66 10.10
C LYS A 238 16.46 -11.00 10.26
N LEU A 239 15.62 -11.36 9.28
CA LEU A 239 14.93 -12.64 9.27
C LEU A 239 15.94 -13.80 9.07
N PRO A 240 15.66 -14.98 9.62
CA PRO A 240 16.61 -16.12 9.53
C PRO A 240 16.90 -16.52 8.08
N GLU A 241 15.89 -16.81 7.32
CA GLU A 241 15.95 -17.25 5.93
C GLU A 241 14.61 -16.95 5.27
N VAL A 242 14.61 -16.44 4.05
CA VAL A 242 13.38 -16.28 3.24
C VAL A 242 13.49 -17.23 2.04
N LYS A 243 12.64 -18.26 2.02
CA LYS A 243 12.60 -19.25 0.93
C LYS A 243 11.74 -18.79 -0.24
N ALA A 244 10.66 -18.08 0.06
CA ALA A 244 9.78 -17.51 -0.96
C ALA A 244 9.23 -16.17 -0.50
N ILE A 245 8.94 -15.28 -1.46
CA ILE A 245 8.19 -14.05 -1.24
C ILE A 245 6.83 -14.23 -1.91
N ALA A 246 5.78 -14.26 -1.10
CA ALA A 246 4.40 -14.37 -1.54
C ALA A 246 3.82 -12.96 -1.70
N VAL A 247 3.77 -12.52 -2.96
CA VAL A 247 3.39 -11.16 -3.37
C VAL A 247 1.90 -11.03 -3.64
N GLY A 248 1.34 -9.82 -3.51
CA GLY A 248 -0.05 -9.51 -3.83
C GLY A 248 -0.36 -9.56 -5.33
N HIS A 249 0.62 -9.26 -6.18
CA HIS A 249 0.49 -9.26 -7.63
C HIS A 249 1.61 -10.04 -8.32
N GLY A 250 1.27 -10.80 -9.35
CA GLY A 250 2.21 -11.58 -10.15
C GLY A 250 2.48 -12.99 -9.62
N PRO A 251 3.53 -13.66 -10.09
CA PRO A 251 3.95 -14.98 -9.63
C PRO A 251 4.58 -14.94 -8.24
N ILE A 252 4.54 -16.05 -7.50
CA ILE A 252 5.27 -16.22 -6.25
C ILE A 252 6.78 -16.26 -6.55
N LEU A 253 7.57 -15.46 -5.83
CA LEU A 253 9.01 -15.38 -6.00
C LEU A 253 9.70 -16.45 -5.12
N GLU A 254 10.05 -17.57 -5.70
CA GLU A 254 10.71 -18.69 -5.01
C GLU A 254 12.08 -19.00 -5.63
N ASN A 255 12.17 -18.96 -6.96
CA ASN A 255 13.39 -19.40 -7.65
C ASN A 255 14.53 -18.37 -7.55
N HIS A 256 14.21 -17.10 -7.36
CA HIS A 256 15.20 -16.01 -7.43
C HIS A 256 15.02 -14.95 -6.32
N VAL A 257 14.63 -15.35 -5.10
CA VAL A 257 14.34 -14.45 -3.96
C VAL A 257 15.42 -13.39 -3.75
N ASN A 258 16.68 -13.81 -3.63
CA ASN A 258 17.78 -12.88 -3.39
C ASN A 258 17.99 -11.91 -4.56
N PHE A 259 17.83 -12.38 -5.80
CA PHE A 259 17.95 -11.50 -6.96
C PHE A 259 16.92 -10.36 -6.94
N TRP A 260 15.66 -10.66 -6.64
CA TRP A 260 14.61 -9.66 -6.60
C TRP A 260 14.81 -8.67 -5.45
N LYS A 261 15.19 -9.17 -4.26
CA LYS A 261 15.55 -8.34 -3.11
C LYS A 261 16.76 -7.44 -3.40
N ASP A 262 17.81 -7.98 -4.03
CA ASP A 262 18.99 -7.22 -4.40
C ASP A 262 18.67 -6.13 -5.42
N LYS A 263 17.75 -6.37 -6.37
CA LYS A 263 17.31 -5.34 -7.33
C LYS A 263 16.56 -4.21 -6.65
N TYR A 264 15.65 -4.49 -5.73
CA TYR A 264 14.99 -3.45 -4.92
C TYR A 264 16.02 -2.64 -4.12
N SER A 265 16.98 -3.32 -3.47
CA SER A 265 18.06 -2.67 -2.73
C SER A 265 18.94 -1.79 -3.64
N GLU A 266 19.40 -2.31 -4.78
CA GLU A 266 20.20 -1.59 -5.77
C GLU A 266 19.48 -0.33 -6.26
N TRP A 267 18.23 -0.47 -6.71
CA TRP A 267 17.45 0.63 -7.27
C TRP A 267 17.15 1.71 -6.23
N SER A 268 16.78 1.30 -5.01
CA SER A 268 16.46 2.23 -3.93
C SER A 268 17.71 2.96 -3.42
N ASN A 269 18.83 2.27 -3.27
CA ASN A 269 20.08 2.91 -2.89
C ASN A 269 20.59 3.88 -3.99
N ASN A 270 20.36 3.56 -5.27
CA ASN A 270 20.73 4.46 -6.37
C ASN A 270 19.86 5.74 -6.37
N LYS A 271 18.56 5.61 -6.06
CA LYS A 271 17.67 6.78 -5.90
C LYS A 271 18.02 7.61 -4.65
N ASN A 272 18.52 6.99 -3.61
CA ASN A 272 18.90 7.65 -2.34
C ASN A 272 20.35 8.18 -2.34
N LYS A 273 21.01 8.30 -3.50
CA LYS A 273 22.33 8.92 -3.62
C LYS A 273 22.22 10.43 -3.53
N GLY A 274 22.40 10.97 -2.35
CA GLY A 274 22.33 12.41 -2.05
C GLY A 274 21.66 12.58 -0.67
N ASN A 275 21.97 13.70 -0.02
CA ASN A 275 21.40 13.99 1.30
C ASN A 275 20.16 14.86 1.23
N ASP A 276 19.87 15.49 0.09
CA ASP A 276 18.78 16.42 -0.08
C ASP A 276 17.48 15.66 -0.44
N PHE A 277 16.46 15.80 0.39
CA PHE A 277 15.15 15.20 0.14
C PHE A 277 14.02 16.09 0.64
N VAL A 278 12.81 15.83 0.13
CA VAL A 278 11.57 16.44 0.61
C VAL A 278 10.90 15.50 1.60
N ALA A 279 10.57 15.98 2.79
CA ALA A 279 9.66 15.29 3.68
C ALA A 279 8.22 15.74 3.34
N VAL A 280 7.38 14.83 2.88
CA VAL A 280 5.95 15.08 2.64
C VAL A 280 5.18 14.49 3.82
N CYS A 281 4.76 15.36 4.73
CA CYS A 281 3.94 14.97 5.87
C CYS A 281 2.48 14.83 5.43
N TYR A 282 1.78 13.85 5.97
CA TYR A 282 0.34 13.67 5.78
C TYR A 282 -0.29 13.10 7.05
N ILE A 283 -1.60 13.08 7.08
CA ILE A 283 -2.38 12.42 8.13
C ILE A 283 -3.14 11.30 7.44
N SER A 284 -2.87 10.06 7.83
CA SER A 284 -3.54 8.91 7.23
C SER A 284 -5.06 9.02 7.42
N ASP A 285 -5.75 9.11 6.28
CA ASP A 285 -7.20 9.18 6.18
C ASP A 285 -7.59 8.49 4.88
N TYR A 286 -8.47 7.50 4.95
CA TYR A 286 -8.74 6.61 3.84
C TYR A 286 -9.17 7.36 2.57
N GLY A 287 -8.29 7.33 1.57
CA GLY A 287 -8.56 7.82 0.23
C GLY A 287 -8.55 9.34 0.03
N PHE A 288 -8.04 10.13 0.98
CA PHE A 288 -8.00 11.59 0.86
C PHE A 288 -6.58 12.16 1.00
N CYS A 289 -6.12 12.41 2.22
CA CYS A 289 -4.83 13.05 2.48
C CYS A 289 -3.64 12.19 2.02
N ASP A 290 -3.73 10.88 2.19
CA ASP A 290 -2.77 9.90 1.72
C ASP A 290 -2.59 9.95 0.20
N ARG A 291 -3.67 10.03 -0.59
CA ARG A 291 -3.61 10.14 -2.06
C ARG A 291 -3.03 11.47 -2.54
N LEU A 292 -3.35 12.57 -1.87
CA LEU A 292 -2.78 13.87 -2.19
C LEU A 292 -1.26 13.89 -1.95
N SER A 293 -0.82 13.32 -0.83
CA SER A 293 0.60 13.20 -0.51
C SER A 293 1.34 12.28 -1.47
N GLN A 294 0.71 11.20 -1.93
CA GLN A 294 1.26 10.32 -2.96
C GLN A 294 1.42 11.04 -4.30
N ALA A 295 0.42 11.81 -4.73
CA ALA A 295 0.52 12.61 -5.95
C ALA A 295 1.68 13.63 -5.88
N LEU A 296 1.85 14.31 -4.75
CA LEU A 296 3.01 15.18 -4.51
C LEU A 296 4.34 14.39 -4.59
N SER A 297 4.40 13.25 -3.90
CA SER A 297 5.58 12.37 -3.90
C SER A 297 5.95 11.90 -5.29
N HIS A 298 4.96 11.51 -6.09
CA HIS A 298 5.15 11.10 -7.46
C HIS A 298 5.75 12.23 -8.33
N GLY A 299 5.19 13.45 -8.21
CA GLY A 299 5.71 14.62 -8.90
C GLY A 299 7.15 14.96 -8.50
N ILE A 300 7.49 14.91 -7.21
CA ILE A 300 8.86 15.11 -6.71
C ILE A 300 9.80 14.07 -7.33
N GLY A 301 9.37 12.81 -7.38
CA GLY A 301 10.14 11.73 -8.00
C GLY A 301 10.35 11.90 -9.51
N LYS A 302 9.37 12.48 -10.23
CA LYS A 302 9.50 12.83 -11.67
C LYS A 302 10.60 13.88 -11.94
N ALA A 303 10.87 14.73 -10.96
CA ALA A 303 11.97 15.69 -11.02
C ALA A 303 13.33 15.12 -10.55
N ASP A 304 13.44 13.80 -10.41
CA ASP A 304 14.62 13.09 -9.89
C ASP A 304 15.03 13.51 -8.46
N ALA A 305 14.15 14.19 -7.71
CA ALA A 305 14.36 14.55 -6.33
C ALA A 305 13.94 13.41 -5.38
N GLN A 306 14.63 13.31 -4.26
CA GLN A 306 14.28 12.33 -3.23
C GLN A 306 13.09 12.81 -2.41
N VAL A 307 12.23 11.88 -2.00
CA VAL A 307 11.07 12.15 -1.19
C VAL A 307 10.93 11.11 -0.08
N GLN A 308 10.42 11.52 1.07
CA GLN A 308 10.01 10.65 2.16
C GLN A 308 8.62 11.05 2.61
N LEU A 309 7.68 10.12 2.48
CA LEU A 309 6.34 10.24 3.05
C LEU A 309 6.38 10.01 4.57
N VAL A 310 5.64 10.82 5.32
CA VAL A 310 5.62 10.79 6.79
C VAL A 310 4.19 10.91 7.29
N ASP A 311 3.67 9.82 7.82
CA ASP A 311 2.36 9.83 8.46
C ASP A 311 2.45 10.39 9.88
N LEU A 312 1.83 11.54 10.11
CA LEU A 312 1.81 12.22 11.41
C LEU A 312 0.97 11.51 12.48
N ARG A 313 0.12 10.55 12.08
CA ARG A 313 -0.68 9.75 13.01
C ARG A 313 0.12 8.63 13.68
N SER A 314 1.12 8.09 12.99
CA SER A 314 1.85 6.89 13.41
C SER A 314 3.36 7.07 13.54
N SER A 315 3.87 8.30 13.35
CA SER A 315 5.30 8.57 13.41
C SER A 315 5.86 8.48 14.84
N ASP A 316 6.98 7.80 14.99
CA ASP A 316 7.78 7.91 16.22
C ASP A 316 8.35 9.33 16.35
N PRO A 317 8.26 9.98 17.54
CA PRO A 317 8.72 11.36 17.72
C PRO A 317 10.22 11.57 17.44
N GLN A 318 11.07 10.59 17.73
CA GLN A 318 12.52 10.69 17.49
C GLN A 318 12.83 10.56 16.00
N GLU A 319 12.19 9.59 15.32
CA GLU A 319 12.31 9.40 13.88
C GLU A 319 11.78 10.62 13.12
N LEU A 320 10.63 11.16 13.53
CA LEU A 320 10.05 12.39 12.96
C LEU A 320 11.00 13.59 13.13
N THR A 321 11.55 13.80 14.32
CA THR A 321 12.49 14.89 14.60
C THR A 321 13.72 14.78 13.70
N ALA A 322 14.34 13.61 13.60
CA ALA A 322 15.51 13.38 12.76
C ALA A 322 15.19 13.69 11.30
N LEU A 323 14.08 13.15 10.79
CA LEU A 323 13.67 13.27 9.41
C LEU A 323 13.37 14.73 9.02
N ILE A 324 12.57 15.47 9.80
CA ILE A 324 12.26 16.87 9.55
C ILE A 324 13.53 17.74 9.61
N THR A 325 14.41 17.44 10.56
CA THR A 325 15.69 18.15 10.72
C THR A 325 16.61 17.95 9.51
N GLU A 326 16.63 16.76 8.90
CA GLU A 326 17.48 16.43 7.75
C GLU A 326 16.90 16.88 6.41
N ALA A 327 15.57 17.00 6.31
CA ALA A 327 14.90 17.36 5.06
C ALA A 327 15.33 18.74 4.55
N LYS A 328 15.54 18.88 3.23
CA LYS A 328 15.78 20.15 2.56
C LYS A 328 14.51 20.99 2.42
N ALA A 329 13.38 20.30 2.19
CA ALA A 329 12.05 20.87 2.18
C ALA A 329 11.07 20.02 2.98
N VAL A 330 10.05 20.66 3.58
CA VAL A 330 8.99 19.98 4.33
C VAL A 330 7.64 20.43 3.80
N VAL A 331 6.81 19.48 3.37
CA VAL A 331 5.43 19.72 2.97
C VAL A 331 4.52 19.35 4.14
N ILE A 332 3.66 20.26 4.56
CA ILE A 332 2.88 20.18 5.79
C ILE A 332 1.39 20.23 5.46
N PRO A 333 0.58 19.25 5.85
CA PRO A 333 -0.86 19.26 5.67
C PRO A 333 -1.54 20.21 6.65
N THR A 334 -2.74 20.67 6.34
CA THR A 334 -3.65 21.18 7.36
C THR A 334 -4.18 20.05 8.23
N TRP A 335 -4.70 20.36 9.40
CA TRP A 335 -5.29 19.38 10.31
C TRP A 335 -6.51 19.96 11.03
N PRO A 336 -7.50 19.12 11.46
CA PRO A 336 -8.66 19.61 12.22
C PRO A 336 -8.27 20.14 13.58
N ASN A 337 -9.01 21.13 14.07
CA ASN A 337 -8.83 21.69 15.41
C ASN A 337 -9.08 20.67 16.54
N ASN A 338 -9.86 19.62 16.25
CA ASN A 338 -10.20 18.54 17.16
C ASN A 338 -9.49 17.23 16.81
N SER A 339 -8.31 17.31 16.20
CA SER A 339 -7.50 16.11 15.90
C SER A 339 -7.14 15.32 17.15
N ASP A 340 -6.90 14.02 16.96
CA ASP A 340 -6.42 13.11 18.00
C ASP A 340 -5.14 13.64 18.65
N ILE A 341 -4.91 13.27 19.90
CA ILE A 341 -3.73 13.69 20.69
C ILE A 341 -2.43 13.33 19.95
N GLU A 342 -2.38 12.16 19.35
CA GLU A 342 -1.21 11.66 18.60
C GLU A 342 -0.83 12.60 17.44
N ILE A 343 -1.83 13.11 16.70
CA ILE A 343 -1.60 14.08 15.62
C ILE A 343 -1.10 15.40 16.19
N GLN A 344 -1.69 15.88 17.28
CA GLN A 344 -1.27 17.12 17.92
C GLN A 344 0.17 17.07 18.43
N GLU A 345 0.58 15.96 19.04
CA GLU A 345 1.94 15.70 19.50
C GLU A 345 2.94 15.66 18.33
N SER A 346 2.57 14.96 17.25
CA SER A 346 3.41 14.88 16.04
C SER A 346 3.56 16.23 15.36
N ILE A 347 2.50 17.05 15.29
CA ILE A 347 2.55 18.41 14.78
C ILE A 347 3.46 19.30 15.68
N GLY A 348 3.35 19.17 16.99
CA GLY A 348 4.24 19.84 17.93
C GLY A 348 5.70 19.48 17.70
N THR A 349 5.99 18.19 17.54
CA THR A 349 7.33 17.65 17.23
C THR A 349 7.85 18.17 15.88
N LEU A 350 7.00 18.16 14.83
CA LEU A 350 7.33 18.68 13.51
C LEU A 350 7.75 20.14 13.58
N PHE A 351 6.94 21.00 14.21
CA PHE A 351 7.28 22.41 14.34
C PHE A 351 8.55 22.68 15.14
N ALA A 352 8.79 21.89 16.18
CA ALA A 352 10.00 21.99 17.00
C ALA A 352 11.27 21.56 16.23
N ALA A 353 11.12 20.65 15.25
CA ALA A 353 12.22 20.10 14.46
C ALA A 353 12.58 20.97 13.23
N LEU A 354 11.73 21.94 12.82
CA LEU A 354 11.99 22.79 11.67
C LEU A 354 13.23 23.66 11.89
N LYS A 355 14.15 23.64 10.94
CA LYS A 355 15.33 24.51 10.93
C LYS A 355 15.00 25.89 10.36
N PRO A 356 15.61 26.97 10.86
CA PRO A 356 15.43 28.30 10.27
C PRO A 356 15.79 28.34 8.77
N LYS A 357 14.97 28.96 7.96
CA LYS A 357 15.15 29.12 6.51
C LYS A 357 15.03 27.80 5.72
N GLN A 358 14.47 26.73 6.28
CA GLN A 358 14.13 25.54 5.56
C GLN A 358 13.00 25.82 4.56
N PHE A 359 12.98 25.14 3.43
CA PHE A 359 11.88 25.26 2.49
C PHE A 359 10.63 24.58 3.05
N THR A 360 9.47 25.24 2.95
CA THR A 360 8.20 24.68 3.39
C THR A 360 7.10 24.93 2.35
N ALA A 361 6.19 23.98 2.23
CA ALA A 361 4.96 24.10 1.48
C ALA A 361 3.79 23.61 2.33
N THR A 362 2.58 24.07 2.04
CA THR A 362 1.37 23.66 2.77
C THR A 362 0.28 23.23 1.81
N TYR A 363 -0.55 22.29 2.23
CA TYR A 363 -1.70 21.85 1.46
C TYR A 363 -2.91 21.53 2.35
N ASP A 364 -4.13 21.70 1.77
CA ASP A 364 -5.38 21.32 2.44
C ASP A 364 -5.49 19.78 2.46
N SER A 365 -5.75 19.22 3.63
CA SER A 365 -5.89 17.78 3.83
C SER A 365 -7.33 17.32 4.01
N PHE A 366 -8.27 18.26 4.16
CA PHE A 366 -9.65 17.97 4.56
C PHE A 366 -10.73 18.26 3.53
N GLY A 367 -10.48 19.17 2.57
CA GLY A 367 -11.50 19.65 1.66
C GLY A 367 -12.63 20.46 2.32
N GLY A 368 -12.42 20.97 3.55
CA GLY A 368 -13.38 21.77 4.29
C GLY A 368 -13.32 23.26 3.95
N ASN A 369 -14.41 24.01 4.26
CA ASN A 369 -14.46 25.47 4.00
C ASN A 369 -13.68 26.29 5.02
N ASP A 370 -13.37 25.75 6.19
CA ASP A 370 -12.77 26.44 7.34
C ASP A 370 -11.33 25.98 7.64
N GLU A 371 -10.62 25.52 6.62
CA GLU A 371 -9.26 25.04 6.81
C GLU A 371 -8.27 26.16 7.08
N PRO A 372 -7.39 26.00 8.07
CA PRO A 372 -6.49 27.05 8.52
C PRO A 372 -5.23 27.21 7.64
N ILE A 373 -5.30 26.91 6.35
CA ILE A 373 -4.12 26.91 5.45
C ILE A 373 -3.42 28.26 5.42
N ASP A 374 -4.16 29.36 5.39
CA ASP A 374 -3.56 30.69 5.43
C ASP A 374 -2.92 31.00 6.78
N SER A 375 -3.54 30.53 7.86
CA SER A 375 -3.00 30.63 9.22
C SER A 375 -1.71 29.83 9.35
N LEU A 376 -1.69 28.61 8.81
CA LEU A 376 -0.51 27.75 8.78
C LEU A 376 0.62 28.38 7.96
N ALA A 377 0.34 28.86 6.75
CA ALA A 377 1.32 29.53 5.90
C ALA A 377 1.90 30.79 6.57
N ASN A 378 1.06 31.62 7.23
CA ASN A 378 1.51 32.77 7.98
C ASN A 378 2.40 32.39 9.16
N LYS A 379 2.04 31.35 9.93
CA LYS A 379 2.86 30.84 11.04
C LYS A 379 4.24 30.40 10.56
N LEU A 380 4.34 29.73 9.41
CA LEU A 380 5.61 29.32 8.83
C LEU A 380 6.48 30.53 8.41
N ARG A 381 5.85 31.59 7.87
CA ARG A 381 6.56 32.85 7.57
C ARG A 381 7.08 33.55 8.84
N GLU A 382 6.29 33.59 9.91
CA GLU A 382 6.72 34.10 11.23
C GLU A 382 7.91 33.30 11.78
N LEU A 383 7.94 31.98 11.56
CA LEU A 383 9.07 31.11 11.89
C LEU A 383 10.26 31.25 10.92
N LYS A 384 10.21 32.24 10.01
CA LYS A 384 11.26 32.52 9.01
C LYS A 384 11.57 31.35 8.08
N GLN A 385 10.57 30.52 7.79
CA GLN A 385 10.68 29.48 6.79
C GLN A 385 10.64 30.08 5.37
N LYS A 386 11.23 29.39 4.39
CA LYS A 386 11.16 29.77 2.98
C LYS A 386 9.95 29.12 2.34
N GLU A 387 9.01 29.89 1.84
CA GLU A 387 7.89 29.37 1.09
C GLU A 387 8.39 28.77 -0.24
N ALA A 388 8.21 27.46 -0.40
CA ALA A 388 8.63 26.73 -1.60
C ALA A 388 7.54 26.73 -2.68
N LEU A 389 6.29 26.63 -2.27
CA LEU A 389 5.09 26.65 -3.12
C LEU A 389 4.01 27.49 -2.46
N ALA A 390 3.17 28.12 -3.27
CA ALA A 390 1.92 28.70 -2.77
C ALA A 390 1.04 27.60 -2.12
N PRO A 391 0.23 27.93 -1.10
CA PRO A 391 -0.63 26.95 -0.44
C PRO A 391 -1.54 26.22 -1.43
N LEU A 392 -1.48 24.88 -1.44
CA LEU A 392 -2.26 24.03 -2.34
C LEU A 392 -3.65 23.81 -1.75
N ARG A 393 -4.66 24.43 -2.33
CA ARG A 393 -6.05 24.41 -1.83
C ARG A 393 -6.88 23.34 -2.51
N VAL A 394 -7.61 22.59 -1.70
CA VAL A 394 -8.58 21.57 -2.13
C VAL A 394 -9.95 21.94 -1.55
N LYS A 395 -10.89 22.33 -2.41
CA LYS A 395 -12.24 22.78 -2.01
C LYS A 395 -13.33 21.74 -2.20
N GLU A 396 -13.00 20.62 -2.81
CA GLU A 396 -13.94 19.56 -3.14
C GLU A 396 -13.23 18.20 -3.05
N THR A 397 -14.00 17.12 -3.07
CA THR A 397 -13.43 15.78 -3.09
C THR A 397 -12.39 15.65 -4.20
N PRO A 398 -11.16 15.19 -3.90
CA PRO A 398 -10.11 15.04 -4.89
C PRO A 398 -10.56 14.19 -6.08
N ASN A 399 -10.23 14.65 -7.25
CA ASN A 399 -10.52 14.02 -8.53
C ASN A 399 -9.22 13.99 -9.38
N PRO A 400 -9.21 13.36 -10.56
CA PRO A 400 -8.01 13.26 -11.38
C PRO A 400 -7.31 14.60 -11.69
N ILE A 401 -8.09 15.68 -11.84
CA ILE A 401 -7.54 17.02 -12.11
C ILE A 401 -6.80 17.57 -10.87
N ILE A 402 -7.34 17.32 -9.68
CA ILE A 402 -6.70 17.75 -8.42
C ILE A 402 -5.42 16.94 -8.21
N TYR A 403 -5.43 15.61 -8.39
CA TYR A 403 -4.23 14.79 -8.29
C TYR A 403 -3.15 15.23 -9.28
N GLN A 404 -3.50 15.54 -10.52
CA GLN A 404 -2.56 16.08 -11.50
C GLN A 404 -1.94 17.41 -11.04
N LYS A 405 -2.73 18.33 -10.47
CA LYS A 405 -2.20 19.59 -9.91
C LYS A 405 -1.22 19.37 -8.77
N PHE A 406 -1.49 18.40 -7.91
CA PHE A 406 -0.57 18.03 -6.83
C PHE A 406 0.71 17.42 -7.37
N GLU A 407 0.63 16.60 -8.39
CA GLU A 407 1.79 16.04 -9.05
C GLU A 407 2.64 17.10 -9.74
N GLU A 408 2.02 18.05 -10.46
CA GLU A 408 2.71 19.20 -11.07
C GLU A 408 3.41 20.04 -9.99
N ALA A 409 2.73 20.35 -8.87
CA ALA A 409 3.32 21.03 -7.74
C ALA A 409 4.47 20.28 -7.10
N GLY A 410 4.37 18.96 -7.02
CA GLY A 410 5.46 18.08 -6.58
C GLY A 410 6.68 18.17 -7.52
N THR A 411 6.44 18.20 -8.83
CA THR A 411 7.50 18.37 -9.83
C THR A 411 8.21 19.72 -9.68
N ASP A 412 7.46 20.80 -9.51
CA ASP A 412 8.02 22.14 -9.28
C ASP A 412 8.87 22.18 -8.00
N LEU A 413 8.38 21.54 -6.93
CA LEU A 413 9.12 21.45 -5.67
C LEU A 413 10.40 20.63 -5.82
N GLY A 414 10.33 19.50 -6.52
CA GLY A 414 11.52 18.68 -6.82
C GLY A 414 12.58 19.42 -7.60
N GLN A 415 12.18 20.20 -8.61
CA GLN A 415 13.10 21.05 -9.39
C GLN A 415 13.71 22.18 -8.54
N LEU A 416 12.98 22.71 -7.57
CA LEU A 416 13.48 23.78 -6.68
C LEU A 416 14.59 23.30 -5.75
N ILE A 417 14.56 22.03 -5.34
CA ILE A 417 15.52 21.50 -4.35
C ILE A 417 16.72 20.76 -4.99
N ASN A 418 16.64 20.38 -6.26
CA ASN A 418 17.77 19.85 -7.02
C ASN A 418 18.72 20.98 -7.42
#